data_bd9499cc9e4398fb9af92c32c0c29a87
#
_entry.id   bd9499cc9e4398fb9af92c32c0c29a87
#
_cell.length_a   1.000
_cell.length_b   1.000
_cell.length_c   1.000
_cell.angle_alpha   90.00
_cell.angle_beta   90.00
_cell.angle_gamma   90.00
#
_symmetry.space_group_name_H-M   'P 1'
#
loop_
_entity.id
_entity.type
_entity.pdbx_description
1 polymer ?
#
loop_
_entity_poly.entity_id
_entity_poly.type
_entity_poly.pdbx_seq_one_letter_code
_entity_poly.pdbx_strand_id
1 'polypeptide(L)'
;LFEVRLLLEGPMPRLPITALFEGVTDQAILSFMKVALKAHASLAHSGEVWYRGQANKDWNLLPGLFRSGKSASQEERAYREWTRRAELIEKPEENEWNHLFNMQHYGVPTRLLDWTESFAVAVGFSLVFSNFGETSVPRVFILDPCALNKRTTGRDRVFEIPEDKTISYRQTYLEGRGIMPTGPVAVRPSSYTLSNRRADNQAGVFTIHDNSGQPVDAQPKSIVTSFTIEKKQIPGARLFLKLSNVNAYTIYPDFGGLAGYIRAMLTNESK
;
A
#
# COMPACT_ATOMS: atom_id res chain seq x y z
N LEU A 1 29.59 -15.95 -33.01
CA LEU A 1 28.98 -15.20 -34.14
C LEU A 1 27.86 -16.07 -34.72
N PHE A 2 26.64 -15.92 -34.15
CA PHE A 2 25.42 -16.42 -34.77
C PHE A 2 24.54 -15.21 -35.05
N GLU A 3 24.43 -14.85 -36.32
CA GLU A 3 23.41 -13.93 -36.81
C GLU A 3 22.06 -14.63 -36.74
N VAL A 4 21.18 -14.18 -35.85
CA VAL A 4 19.75 -14.48 -35.90
C VAL A 4 19.11 -13.45 -36.83
N ARG A 5 18.93 -13.83 -38.11
CA ARG A 5 18.18 -13.08 -39.10
C ARG A 5 16.70 -13.21 -38.77
N LEU A 6 16.10 -12.19 -38.19
CA LEU A 6 14.67 -12.08 -37.96
C LEU A 6 13.98 -11.96 -39.34
N LEU A 7 13.37 -13.03 -39.79
CA LEU A 7 12.36 -13.00 -40.87
C LEU A 7 11.02 -12.56 -40.24
N LEU A 8 10.78 -11.27 -40.18
CA LEU A 8 9.48 -10.66 -39.96
C LEU A 8 9.05 -9.94 -41.23
N GLU A 9 8.69 -10.70 -42.28
CA GLU A 9 7.97 -10.15 -43.41
C GLU A 9 6.50 -10.67 -43.36
N GLY A 10 5.62 -9.80 -42.89
CA GLY A 10 4.17 -9.91 -42.96
C GLY A 10 3.54 -8.97 -41.94
N PRO A 11 2.45 -8.24 -42.26
CA PRO A 11 1.76 -7.46 -41.26
C PRO A 11 1.25 -8.42 -40.20
N MET A 12 1.78 -8.33 -38.96
CA MET A 12 1.19 -9.06 -37.83
C MET A 12 -0.31 -8.79 -37.81
N PRO A 13 -1.16 -9.81 -37.75
CA PRO A 13 -2.59 -9.59 -37.61
C PRO A 13 -2.77 -8.75 -36.34
N ARG A 14 -3.28 -7.54 -36.48
CA ARG A 14 -3.73 -6.74 -35.34
C ARG A 14 -4.90 -7.50 -34.76
N LEU A 15 -4.62 -8.36 -33.76
CA LEU A 15 -5.68 -8.88 -32.93
C LEU A 15 -6.41 -7.65 -32.38
N PRO A 16 -7.69 -7.47 -32.67
CA PRO A 16 -8.42 -6.34 -32.11
C PRO A 16 -8.26 -6.41 -30.59
N ILE A 17 -7.75 -5.32 -30.01
CA ILE A 17 -7.59 -5.16 -28.54
C ILE A 17 -8.87 -5.57 -27.80
N THR A 18 -10.02 -5.42 -28.46
CA THR A 18 -11.35 -5.84 -27.99
C THR A 18 -11.50 -7.36 -27.78
N ALA A 19 -10.82 -8.23 -28.52
CA ALA A 19 -10.93 -9.68 -28.36
C ALA A 19 -10.23 -10.21 -27.10
N LEU A 20 -9.26 -9.45 -26.53
CA LEU A 20 -8.58 -9.78 -25.28
C LEU A 20 -9.37 -9.32 -24.03
N PHE A 21 -10.47 -8.57 -24.19
CA PHE A 21 -11.16 -7.85 -23.12
C PHE A 21 -12.69 -7.89 -23.30
N GLU A 22 -13.24 -9.10 -23.49
CA GLU A 22 -14.69 -9.26 -23.55
C GLU A 22 -15.38 -8.59 -22.35
N GLY A 23 -16.33 -7.70 -22.62
CA GLY A 23 -17.09 -6.97 -21.63
C GLY A 23 -16.44 -5.67 -21.09
N VAL A 24 -15.21 -5.32 -21.51
CA VAL A 24 -14.58 -4.05 -21.16
C VAL A 24 -14.75 -3.07 -22.33
N THR A 25 -15.50 -2.00 -22.10
CA THR A 25 -15.61 -0.91 -23.05
C THR A 25 -14.51 0.13 -22.82
N ASP A 26 -14.06 0.79 -23.90
CA ASP A 26 -13.14 1.94 -23.80
C ASP A 26 -13.69 2.99 -22.81
N GLN A 27 -15.00 3.13 -22.73
CA GLN A 27 -15.69 4.03 -21.82
C GLN A 27 -15.45 3.68 -20.34
N ALA A 28 -15.35 2.39 -19.98
CA ALA A 28 -15.14 1.98 -18.60
C ALA A 28 -13.72 2.34 -18.11
N ILE A 29 -12.71 2.07 -18.95
CA ILE A 29 -11.32 2.44 -18.60
C ILE A 29 -11.12 3.96 -18.59
N LEU A 30 -11.68 4.67 -19.58
CA LEU A 30 -11.62 6.13 -19.62
C LEU A 30 -12.31 6.75 -18.42
N SER A 31 -13.48 6.24 -18.02
CA SER A 31 -14.20 6.69 -16.82
C SER A 31 -13.37 6.47 -15.55
N PHE A 32 -12.77 5.29 -15.39
CA PHE A 32 -11.88 4.99 -14.25
C PHE A 32 -10.68 5.93 -14.22
N MET A 33 -9.93 6.03 -15.33
CA MET A 33 -8.73 6.86 -15.40
C MET A 33 -9.04 8.34 -15.18
N LYS A 34 -10.16 8.85 -15.70
CA LYS A 34 -10.58 10.24 -15.50
C LYS A 34 -10.78 10.57 -14.04
N VAL A 35 -11.41 9.69 -13.27
CA VAL A 35 -11.65 9.90 -11.83
C VAL A 35 -10.33 9.82 -11.06
N ALA A 36 -9.47 8.85 -11.37
CA ALA A 36 -8.16 8.69 -10.76
C ALA A 36 -7.24 9.90 -10.99
N LEU A 37 -7.14 10.36 -12.25
CA LEU A 37 -6.34 11.53 -12.61
C LEU A 37 -6.86 12.82 -11.97
N LYS A 38 -8.18 13.00 -11.92
CA LYS A 38 -8.78 14.15 -11.23
C LYS A 38 -8.44 14.17 -9.74
N ALA A 39 -8.52 13.02 -9.08
CA ALA A 39 -8.18 12.91 -7.67
C ALA A 39 -6.69 13.17 -7.44
N HIS A 40 -5.81 12.58 -8.27
CA HIS A 40 -4.37 12.81 -8.21
C HIS A 40 -4.01 14.30 -8.39
N ALA A 41 -4.59 14.95 -9.41
CA ALA A 41 -4.36 16.36 -9.69
C ALA A 41 -4.92 17.32 -8.61
N SER A 42 -5.79 16.85 -7.73
CA SER A 42 -6.34 17.66 -6.63
C SER A 42 -5.41 17.78 -5.43
N LEU A 43 -4.39 16.92 -5.35
CA LEU A 43 -3.31 17.07 -4.37
C LEU A 43 -2.28 18.08 -4.89
N ALA A 44 -1.87 18.98 -4.03
CA ALA A 44 -0.81 19.93 -4.35
C ALA A 44 0.55 19.33 -3.95
N HIS A 45 1.34 18.71 -4.59
CA HIS A 45 2.57 18.97 -5.34
C HIS A 45 3.91 19.04 -4.60
N SER A 46 4.19 18.17 -3.62
CA SER A 46 5.57 17.95 -3.16
C SER A 46 6.40 17.12 -4.16
N GLY A 47 5.76 16.58 -5.21
CA GLY A 47 6.39 15.66 -6.15
C GLY A 47 6.34 14.19 -5.73
N GLU A 48 6.06 13.90 -4.48
CA GLU A 48 5.92 12.56 -3.93
C GLU A 48 4.47 12.28 -3.52
N VAL A 49 3.95 11.13 -3.92
CA VAL A 49 2.55 10.75 -3.67
C VAL A 49 2.49 9.29 -3.27
N TRP A 50 1.76 8.99 -2.19
CA TRP A 50 1.51 7.64 -1.72
C TRP A 50 0.04 7.26 -1.91
N TYR A 51 -0.20 5.99 -2.10
CA TYR A 51 -1.53 5.44 -2.36
C TYR A 51 -1.89 4.35 -1.37
N ARG A 52 -3.20 4.21 -1.10
CA ARG A 52 -3.73 3.09 -0.32
C ARG A 52 -5.11 2.70 -0.84
N GLY A 53 -5.28 1.41 -1.18
CA GLY A 53 -6.57 0.84 -1.58
C GLY A 53 -7.29 0.18 -0.41
N GLN A 54 -8.61 0.36 -0.37
CA GLN A 54 -9.50 -0.32 0.56
C GLN A 54 -10.73 -0.86 -0.18
N ALA A 55 -11.22 -2.05 0.19
CA ALA A 55 -12.40 -2.65 -0.43
C ALA A 55 -13.69 -1.94 -0.09
N ASN A 56 -13.75 -1.24 1.03
CA ASN A 56 -14.94 -0.55 1.49
C ASN A 56 -14.63 0.93 1.76
N LYS A 57 -15.39 1.81 1.11
CA LYS A 57 -15.27 3.27 1.23
C LYS A 57 -15.50 3.79 2.64
N ASP A 58 -16.24 3.04 3.47
CA ASP A 58 -16.64 3.46 4.81
C ASP A 58 -15.60 3.14 5.89
N TRP A 59 -14.50 2.47 5.52
CA TRP A 59 -13.39 2.22 6.43
C TRP A 59 -12.51 3.46 6.58
N ASN A 60 -12.25 3.83 7.83
CA ASN A 60 -11.32 4.92 8.15
C ASN A 60 -9.87 4.50 7.97
N LEU A 61 -8.99 5.48 7.72
CA LEU A 61 -7.54 5.28 7.63
C LEU A 61 -6.91 5.18 9.02
N LEU A 62 -7.18 4.08 9.72
CA LEU A 62 -6.67 3.77 11.04
C LEU A 62 -5.73 2.56 11.02
N PRO A 63 -4.60 2.60 11.77
CA PRO A 63 -3.77 1.43 12.04
C PRO A 63 -4.51 0.28 12.73
N GLY A 64 -3.97 -0.94 12.56
CA GLY A 64 -4.52 -2.14 13.15
C GLY A 64 -4.66 -2.06 14.68
N LEU A 65 -3.70 -1.43 15.35
CA LEU A 65 -3.73 -1.21 16.79
C LEU A 65 -5.02 -0.49 17.24
N PHE A 66 -5.29 0.66 16.64
CA PHE A 66 -6.44 1.50 17.02
C PHE A 66 -7.77 0.92 16.55
N ARG A 67 -7.82 0.30 15.35
CA ARG A 67 -9.02 -0.42 14.88
C ARG A 67 -9.45 -1.55 15.81
N SER A 68 -8.49 -2.22 16.43
CA SER A 68 -8.76 -3.31 17.38
C SER A 68 -9.03 -2.83 18.83
N GLY A 69 -9.11 -1.51 19.04
CA GLY A 69 -9.34 -0.91 20.35
C GLY A 69 -8.19 -1.14 21.33
N LYS A 70 -6.98 -1.36 20.85
CA LYS A 70 -5.80 -1.60 21.67
C LYS A 70 -5.14 -0.29 22.09
N SER A 71 -4.52 -0.32 23.29
CA SER A 71 -3.81 0.83 23.86
C SER A 71 -2.31 0.80 23.54
N ALA A 72 -1.63 1.93 23.72
CA ALA A 72 -0.18 2.03 23.63
C ALA A 72 0.57 1.07 24.57
N SER A 73 0.03 0.82 25.79
CA SER A 73 0.62 -0.14 26.74
C SER A 73 0.52 -1.59 26.26
N GLN A 74 -0.54 -1.93 25.53
CA GLN A 74 -0.67 -3.26 24.92
C GLN A 74 0.28 -3.42 23.74
N GLU A 75 0.54 -2.37 22.96
CA GLU A 75 1.54 -2.36 21.91
C GLU A 75 2.95 -2.54 22.48
N GLU A 76 3.30 -1.82 23.54
CA GLU A 76 4.59 -1.96 24.22
C GLU A 76 4.81 -3.39 24.71
N ARG A 77 3.78 -4.00 25.32
CA ARG A 77 3.86 -5.40 25.74
C ARG A 77 4.04 -6.35 24.56
N ALA A 78 3.31 -6.14 23.46
CA ALA A 78 3.44 -6.94 22.24
C ALA A 78 4.84 -6.81 21.63
N TYR A 79 5.38 -5.59 21.59
CA TYR A 79 6.73 -5.33 21.09
C TYR A 79 7.80 -6.03 21.93
N ARG A 80 7.74 -5.94 23.26
CA ARG A 80 8.67 -6.65 24.17
C ARG A 80 8.60 -8.17 23.99
N GLU A 81 7.40 -8.72 23.85
CA GLU A 81 7.21 -10.15 23.65
C GLU A 81 7.72 -10.60 22.29
N TRP A 82 7.49 -9.77 21.24
CA TRP A 82 8.01 -10.00 19.90
C TRP A 82 9.55 -10.03 19.90
N THR A 83 10.20 -8.97 20.40
CA THR A 83 11.67 -8.87 20.38
C THR A 83 12.32 -10.04 21.14
N ARG A 84 11.78 -10.38 22.32
CA ARG A 84 12.29 -11.51 23.13
C ARG A 84 12.23 -12.86 22.41
N ARG A 85 11.21 -13.08 21.56
CA ARG A 85 11.01 -14.37 20.87
C ARG A 85 11.58 -14.39 19.47
N ALA A 86 11.61 -13.28 18.76
CA ALA A 86 12.17 -13.19 17.43
C ALA A 86 13.64 -13.60 17.38
N GLU A 87 14.40 -13.25 18.42
CA GLU A 87 15.80 -13.66 18.59
C GLU A 87 16.02 -15.18 18.58
N LEU A 88 14.97 -15.97 18.91
CA LEU A 88 15.02 -17.43 18.87
C LEU A 88 14.77 -18.01 17.46
N ILE A 89 14.26 -17.20 16.55
CA ILE A 89 13.86 -17.61 15.20
C ILE A 89 14.90 -17.16 14.17
N GLU A 90 15.34 -15.92 14.26
CA GLU A 90 16.31 -15.31 13.37
C GLU A 90 17.41 -14.60 14.17
N LYS A 91 18.54 -14.26 13.50
CA LYS A 91 19.60 -13.48 14.14
C LYS A 91 19.01 -12.18 14.71
N PRO A 92 19.48 -11.75 15.91
CA PRO A 92 19.01 -10.51 16.52
C PRO A 92 19.16 -9.33 15.55
N GLU A 93 18.08 -8.66 15.31
CA GLU A 93 18.11 -7.39 14.59
C GLU A 93 18.35 -6.26 15.59
N GLU A 94 19.41 -5.50 15.41
CA GLU A 94 19.75 -4.39 16.31
C GLU A 94 18.80 -3.19 16.15
N ASN A 95 17.96 -3.20 15.11
CA ASN A 95 17.14 -2.07 14.74
C ASN A 95 15.69 -2.21 15.23
N GLU A 96 15.27 -1.27 16.08
CA GLU A 96 13.93 -1.21 16.63
C GLU A 96 12.81 -1.13 15.58
N TRP A 97 13.09 -0.47 14.44
CA TRP A 97 12.13 -0.32 13.35
C TRP A 97 11.92 -1.62 12.57
N ASN A 98 12.97 -2.44 12.43
CA ASN A 98 12.85 -3.74 11.78
C ASN A 98 11.88 -4.65 12.54
N HIS A 99 11.97 -4.64 13.87
CA HIS A 99 11.01 -5.37 14.69
C HIS A 99 9.58 -4.89 14.46
N LEU A 100 9.36 -3.56 14.40
CA LEU A 100 8.04 -2.98 14.16
C LEU A 100 7.52 -3.34 12.75
N PHE A 101 8.35 -3.24 11.71
CA PHE A 101 7.97 -3.61 10.34
C PHE A 101 7.68 -5.10 10.22
N ASN A 102 8.45 -5.96 10.88
CA ASN A 102 8.21 -7.40 10.92
C ASN A 102 6.89 -7.71 11.67
N MET A 103 6.63 -7.08 12.80
CA MET A 103 5.34 -7.20 13.49
C MET A 103 4.17 -6.86 12.56
N GLN A 104 4.25 -5.72 11.84
CA GLN A 104 3.24 -5.30 10.86
C GLN A 104 3.09 -6.33 9.74
N HIS A 105 4.20 -6.82 9.20
CA HIS A 105 4.22 -7.80 8.13
C HIS A 105 3.54 -9.11 8.50
N TYR A 106 3.77 -9.60 9.71
CA TYR A 106 3.16 -10.83 10.23
C TYR A 106 1.79 -10.62 10.88
N GLY A 107 1.18 -9.43 10.72
CA GLY A 107 -0.19 -9.15 11.12
C GLY A 107 -0.40 -8.88 12.61
N VAL A 108 0.67 -8.65 13.37
CA VAL A 108 0.53 -8.13 14.74
C VAL A 108 -0.02 -6.70 14.65
N PRO A 109 -1.08 -6.36 15.40
CA PRO A 109 -1.62 -5.00 15.40
C PRO A 109 -0.58 -3.98 15.88
N THR A 110 -0.16 -3.07 14.98
CA THR A 110 0.78 -1.98 15.26
C THR A 110 0.13 -0.62 14.99
N ARG A 111 0.82 0.45 15.34
CA ARG A 111 0.47 1.83 15.01
C ARG A 111 0.87 2.24 13.59
N LEU A 112 1.38 1.33 12.78
CA LEU A 112 1.65 1.57 11.38
C LEU A 112 0.38 1.41 10.53
N LEU A 113 0.26 2.27 9.53
CA LEU A 113 -0.70 2.13 8.45
C LEU A 113 0.08 2.03 7.14
N ASP A 114 -0.18 0.95 6.39
CA ASP A 114 0.51 0.67 5.13
C ASP A 114 0.03 1.61 4.03
N TRP A 115 0.97 2.06 3.22
CA TRP A 115 0.79 2.78 1.98
C TRP A 115 1.69 2.15 0.91
N THR A 116 1.53 2.58 -0.32
CA THR A 116 2.39 2.18 -1.44
C THR A 116 2.69 3.36 -2.33
N GLU A 117 3.88 3.40 -2.91
CA GLU A 117 4.24 4.36 -3.94
C GLU A 117 3.64 4.00 -5.32
N SER A 118 3.10 2.77 -5.46
CA SER A 118 2.49 2.29 -6.69
C SER A 118 0.97 2.46 -6.71
N PHE A 119 0.47 3.31 -7.61
CA PHE A 119 -0.96 3.45 -7.84
C PHE A 119 -1.63 2.12 -8.21
N ALA A 120 -0.98 1.33 -9.06
CA ALA A 120 -1.53 0.04 -9.50
C ALA A 120 -1.68 -0.97 -8.34
N VAL A 121 -0.70 -0.99 -7.42
CA VAL A 121 -0.76 -1.83 -6.20
C VAL A 121 -1.94 -1.40 -5.32
N ALA A 122 -2.15 -0.10 -5.12
CA ALA A 122 -3.29 0.39 -4.33
C ALA A 122 -4.65 0.02 -4.97
N VAL A 123 -4.78 0.14 -6.29
CA VAL A 123 -5.98 -0.33 -7.01
C VAL A 123 -6.16 -1.84 -6.82
N GLY A 124 -5.08 -2.62 -6.88
CA GLY A 124 -5.09 -4.06 -6.61
C GLY A 124 -5.63 -4.38 -5.21
N PHE A 125 -5.14 -3.70 -4.17
CA PHE A 125 -5.64 -3.86 -2.80
C PHE A 125 -7.12 -3.48 -2.65
N SER A 126 -7.61 -2.54 -3.42
CA SER A 126 -9.02 -2.15 -3.37
C SER A 126 -9.97 -3.16 -4.02
N LEU A 127 -9.50 -3.94 -5.00
CA LEU A 127 -10.35 -4.79 -5.85
C LEU A 127 -10.12 -6.29 -5.74
N VAL A 128 -8.86 -6.72 -5.51
CA VAL A 128 -8.47 -8.13 -5.71
C VAL A 128 -8.10 -8.82 -4.42
N PHE A 129 -7.42 -8.11 -3.51
CA PHE A 129 -6.80 -8.73 -2.33
C PHE A 129 -7.62 -8.59 -1.05
N SER A 130 -8.76 -7.97 -1.13
CA SER A 130 -9.71 -7.85 -0.04
C SER A 130 -10.96 -8.65 -0.35
N ASN A 131 -11.56 -9.27 0.68
CA ASN A 131 -12.86 -9.92 0.55
C ASN A 131 -13.90 -8.86 0.17
N PHE A 132 -14.19 -8.79 -1.10
CA PHE A 132 -15.07 -7.84 -1.73
C PHE A 132 -16.51 -8.36 -1.58
N GLY A 133 -17.27 -7.81 -0.64
CA GLY A 133 -18.70 -8.06 -0.53
C GLY A 133 -19.45 -7.39 -1.70
N GLU A 134 -20.55 -7.98 -2.16
CA GLU A 134 -21.36 -7.45 -3.28
C GLU A 134 -21.83 -6.00 -3.09
N THR A 135 -21.92 -5.53 -1.85
CA THR A 135 -22.36 -4.19 -1.47
C THR A 135 -21.21 -3.21 -1.21
N SER A 136 -19.97 -3.70 -1.23
CA SER A 136 -18.80 -2.85 -0.92
C SER A 136 -18.43 -1.97 -2.11
N VAL A 137 -18.12 -0.70 -1.85
CA VAL A 137 -17.59 0.25 -2.83
C VAL A 137 -16.11 0.47 -2.56
N PRO A 138 -15.20 0.05 -3.46
CA PRO A 138 -13.78 0.25 -3.31
C PRO A 138 -13.41 1.72 -3.29
N ARG A 139 -12.37 2.05 -2.52
CA ARG A 139 -11.85 3.40 -2.39
C ARG A 139 -10.32 3.38 -2.48
N VAL A 140 -9.77 4.33 -3.20
CA VAL A 140 -8.33 4.59 -3.25
C VAL A 140 -8.06 5.95 -2.65
N PHE A 141 -7.18 5.97 -1.66
CA PHE A 141 -6.67 7.19 -1.03
C PHE A 141 -5.36 7.60 -1.66
N ILE A 142 -5.11 8.88 -1.66
CA ILE A 142 -3.92 9.53 -2.22
C ILE A 142 -3.41 10.50 -1.15
N LEU A 143 -2.15 10.39 -0.78
CA LEU A 143 -1.51 11.14 0.30
C LEU A 143 -0.29 11.89 -0.24
N ASP A 144 -0.16 13.16 0.14
CA ASP A 144 1.10 13.91 0.08
C ASP A 144 1.87 13.70 1.41
N PRO A 145 2.91 12.84 1.43
CA PRO A 145 3.61 12.50 2.65
C PRO A 145 4.45 13.67 3.21
N CYS A 146 4.99 14.53 2.33
CA CYS A 146 5.77 15.69 2.74
C CYS A 146 4.88 16.76 3.37
N ALA A 147 3.72 17.05 2.76
CA ALA A 147 2.74 17.97 3.34
C ALA A 147 2.20 17.47 4.69
N LEU A 148 2.00 16.13 4.82
CA LEU A 148 1.65 15.52 6.10
C LEU A 148 2.73 15.80 7.15
N ASN A 149 3.98 15.48 6.85
CA ASN A 149 5.10 15.67 7.80
C ASN A 149 5.34 17.13 8.13
N LYS A 150 5.21 18.03 7.15
CA LYS A 150 5.26 19.47 7.40
C LYS A 150 4.23 19.92 8.43
N ARG A 151 3.01 19.39 8.35
CA ARG A 151 1.93 19.71 9.28
C ARG A 151 2.15 19.12 10.67
N THR A 152 2.61 17.88 10.78
CA THR A 152 2.66 17.12 12.04
C THR A 152 3.99 17.27 12.78
N THR A 153 5.07 17.56 12.06
CA THR A 153 6.44 17.66 12.61
C THR A 153 7.15 18.97 12.28
N GLY A 154 6.58 19.80 11.42
CA GLY A 154 7.22 21.01 10.88
C GLY A 154 8.26 20.76 9.78
N ARG A 155 8.49 19.51 9.38
CA ARG A 155 9.52 19.12 8.40
C ARG A 155 8.89 18.70 7.07
N ASP A 156 9.25 19.39 6.00
CA ASP A 156 8.74 19.16 4.64
C ASP A 156 9.54 18.07 3.91
N ARG A 157 9.53 16.86 4.46
CA ARG A 157 10.19 15.68 3.88
C ARG A 157 9.68 14.39 4.51
N VAL A 158 9.86 13.27 3.82
CA VAL A 158 9.68 11.93 4.38
C VAL A 158 10.88 11.57 5.26
N PHE A 159 10.63 10.82 6.32
CA PHE A 159 11.69 10.30 7.18
C PHE A 159 12.14 8.93 6.68
N GLU A 160 13.39 8.82 6.25
CA GLU A 160 14.02 7.57 5.86
C GLU A 160 14.48 6.80 7.12
N ILE A 161 13.96 5.61 7.32
CA ILE A 161 14.16 4.83 8.54
C ILE A 161 15.05 3.61 8.25
N PRO A 162 16.11 3.35 9.02
CA PRO A 162 16.50 3.96 10.30
C PRO A 162 17.56 5.07 10.20
N GLU A 163 17.89 5.56 9.02
CA GLU A 163 18.95 6.57 8.83
C GLU A 163 18.60 7.88 9.54
N ASP A 164 17.31 8.25 9.55
CA ASP A 164 16.86 9.41 10.28
C ASP A 164 16.77 9.13 11.78
N LYS A 165 17.74 9.67 12.52
CA LYS A 165 17.82 9.53 13.98
C LYS A 165 16.92 10.49 14.74
N THR A 166 16.15 11.33 14.06
CA THR A 166 15.27 12.31 14.73
C THR A 166 13.98 11.70 15.24
N ILE A 167 13.63 10.49 14.79
CA ILE A 167 12.46 9.73 15.26
C ILE A 167 12.94 8.35 15.69
N SER A 168 12.81 8.07 16.99
CA SER A 168 12.99 6.73 17.56
C SER A 168 11.62 6.12 17.87
N TYR A 169 11.35 4.94 17.36
CA TYR A 169 10.11 4.26 17.66
C TYR A 169 9.96 3.99 19.16
N ARG A 170 11.01 3.41 19.75
CA ARG A 170 10.98 3.03 21.16
C ARG A 170 10.87 4.25 22.08
N GLN A 171 11.76 5.22 21.92
CA GLN A 171 11.79 6.38 22.80
C GLN A 171 10.53 7.24 22.65
N THR A 172 10.11 7.50 21.43
CA THR A 172 8.98 8.39 21.16
C THR A 172 7.64 7.73 21.45
N TYR A 173 7.41 6.51 20.91
CA TYR A 173 6.08 5.93 20.88
C TYR A 173 5.81 4.91 21.99
N LEU A 174 6.83 4.22 22.49
CA LEU A 174 6.68 3.24 23.57
C LEU A 174 7.00 3.83 24.94
N GLU A 175 8.11 4.54 25.09
CA GLU A 175 8.58 5.04 26.37
C GLU A 175 8.10 6.47 26.68
N GLY A 176 7.57 7.19 25.69
CA GLY A 176 7.09 8.56 25.85
C GLY A 176 8.20 9.58 26.22
N ARG A 177 9.45 9.28 25.89
CA ARG A 177 10.62 10.11 26.20
C ARG A 177 10.98 11.09 25.08
N GLY A 178 10.52 10.84 23.85
CA GLY A 178 10.73 11.70 22.70
C GLY A 178 9.64 12.77 22.57
N ILE A 179 9.84 13.70 21.64
CA ILE A 179 8.77 14.63 21.25
C ILE A 179 7.78 13.88 20.37
N MET A 180 6.60 13.61 20.92
CA MET A 180 5.52 12.97 20.18
C MET A 180 4.99 13.93 19.11
N PRO A 181 4.97 13.53 17.83
CA PRO A 181 4.31 14.31 16.79
C PRO A 181 2.82 14.50 17.09
N THR A 182 2.24 15.56 16.56
CA THR A 182 0.80 15.86 16.74
C THR A 182 -0.04 15.24 15.62
N GLY A 183 0.04 13.92 15.48
CA GLY A 183 -0.68 13.17 14.45
C GLY A 183 0.21 12.18 13.69
N PRO A 184 -0.29 11.61 12.59
CA PRO A 184 0.44 10.62 11.80
C PRO A 184 1.67 11.24 11.11
N VAL A 185 2.74 10.46 11.02
CA VAL A 185 4.02 10.83 10.38
C VAL A 185 4.33 9.83 9.27
N ALA A 186 4.66 10.34 8.10
CA ALA A 186 5.09 9.54 6.95
C ALA A 186 6.55 9.08 7.12
N VAL A 187 6.78 7.78 7.05
CA VAL A 187 8.09 7.16 7.18
C VAL A 187 8.31 6.16 6.03
N ARG A 188 9.51 6.14 5.48
CA ARG A 188 9.93 5.17 4.45
C ARG A 188 11.00 4.26 5.04
N PRO A 189 10.84 2.93 4.99
CA PRO A 189 11.91 2.01 5.30
C PRO A 189 13.02 2.15 4.26
N SER A 190 14.27 2.20 4.70
CA SER A 190 15.40 2.11 3.78
C SER A 190 15.53 0.69 3.21
N SER A 191 16.25 0.56 2.11
CA SER A 191 16.51 -0.73 1.47
C SER A 191 17.20 -1.76 2.39
N TYR A 192 17.84 -1.32 3.47
CA TYR A 192 18.49 -2.19 4.45
C TYR A 192 17.51 -2.78 5.48
N THR A 193 16.33 -2.17 5.64
CA THR A 193 15.34 -2.58 6.63
C THR A 193 14.35 -3.62 6.11
N LEU A 194 14.19 -3.71 4.79
CA LEU A 194 13.23 -4.63 4.18
C LEU A 194 13.96 -5.83 3.58
N SER A 195 14.35 -6.80 4.40
CA SER A 195 14.84 -8.11 3.92
C SER A 195 13.75 -8.93 3.21
N ASN A 196 12.57 -8.36 3.02
CA ASN A 196 11.36 -9.04 2.60
C ASN A 196 10.94 -8.64 1.19
N ARG A 197 11.04 -9.58 0.23
CA ARG A 197 10.59 -9.41 -1.18
C ARG A 197 9.16 -8.90 -1.33
N ARG A 198 8.29 -9.17 -0.35
CA ARG A 198 6.90 -8.71 -0.39
C ARG A 198 6.81 -7.19 -0.23
N ALA A 199 7.59 -6.60 0.67
CA ALA A 199 7.60 -5.17 0.89
C ALA A 199 8.16 -4.43 -0.34
N ASP A 200 9.22 -4.96 -0.96
CA ASP A 200 9.77 -4.41 -2.21
C ASP A 200 8.74 -4.44 -3.35
N ASN A 201 8.09 -5.59 -3.56
CA ASN A 201 7.08 -5.74 -4.62
C ASN A 201 5.85 -4.85 -4.41
N GLN A 202 5.54 -4.53 -3.15
CA GLN A 202 4.44 -3.64 -2.81
C GLN A 202 4.85 -2.16 -2.83
N ALA A 203 6.12 -1.83 -3.03
CA ALA A 203 6.66 -0.48 -2.84
C ALA A 203 6.13 0.13 -1.53
N GLY A 204 6.31 -0.62 -0.43
CA GLY A 204 5.66 -0.39 0.85
C GLY A 204 6.27 0.78 1.62
N VAL A 205 5.43 1.72 2.00
CA VAL A 205 5.75 2.86 2.86
C VAL A 205 4.68 2.97 3.96
N PHE A 206 4.91 3.76 5.00
CA PHE A 206 4.05 3.75 6.17
C PHE A 206 3.75 5.14 6.71
N THR A 207 2.58 5.28 7.35
CA THR A 207 2.41 6.32 8.35
C THR A 207 2.43 5.71 9.74
N ILE A 208 3.22 6.29 10.67
CA ILE A 208 3.22 5.93 12.08
C ILE A 208 2.35 6.92 12.85
N HIS A 209 1.49 6.42 13.72
CA HIS A 209 0.50 7.25 14.40
C HIS A 209 0.86 7.51 15.86
N ASP A 210 0.47 8.68 16.34
CA ASP A 210 0.53 9.05 17.76
C ASP A 210 -0.54 8.30 18.59
N ASN A 211 -0.63 8.60 19.88
CA ASN A 211 -1.59 7.95 20.76
C ASN A 211 -3.03 8.48 20.64
N SER A 212 -3.27 9.52 19.84
CA SER A 212 -4.62 10.08 19.65
C SER A 212 -5.54 9.14 18.87
N GLY A 213 -4.97 8.22 18.08
CA GLY A 213 -5.75 7.33 17.22
C GLY A 213 -6.55 8.07 16.15
N GLN A 214 -6.14 9.28 15.78
CA GLN A 214 -6.81 10.02 14.71
C GLN A 214 -6.54 9.39 13.36
N PRO A 215 -7.58 9.17 12.53
CA PRO A 215 -7.40 8.62 11.20
C PRO A 215 -6.72 9.63 10.26
N VAL A 216 -5.94 9.13 9.29
CA VAL A 216 -5.26 9.99 8.30
C VAL A 216 -6.27 10.76 7.46
N ASP A 217 -7.42 10.19 7.16
CA ASP A 217 -8.48 10.86 6.39
C ASP A 217 -9.20 12.00 7.14
N ALA A 218 -8.86 12.23 8.40
CA ALA A 218 -9.21 13.46 9.12
C ALA A 218 -8.31 14.66 8.76
N GLN A 219 -7.21 14.43 8.03
CA GLN A 219 -6.33 15.50 7.55
C GLN A 219 -7.00 16.34 6.44
N PRO A 220 -6.55 17.59 6.22
CA PRO A 220 -7.06 18.43 5.14
C PRO A 220 -6.99 17.73 3.76
N LYS A 221 -7.95 18.03 2.87
CA LYS A 221 -8.00 17.47 1.51
C LYS A 221 -6.81 17.84 0.64
N SER A 222 -6.05 18.86 1.00
CA SER A 222 -4.78 19.23 0.37
C SER A 222 -3.64 18.29 0.75
N ILE A 223 -3.80 17.46 1.79
CA ILE A 223 -2.81 16.48 2.28
C ILE A 223 -3.24 15.06 1.89
N VAL A 224 -4.52 14.73 2.10
CA VAL A 224 -5.08 13.44 1.74
C VAL A 224 -6.40 13.61 0.99
N THR A 225 -6.50 12.96 -0.14
CA THR A 225 -7.73 12.89 -0.94
C THR A 225 -8.06 11.45 -1.29
N SER A 226 -9.17 11.21 -1.95
CA SER A 226 -9.55 9.86 -2.36
C SER A 226 -10.60 9.89 -3.45
N PHE A 227 -10.77 8.74 -4.11
CA PHE A 227 -11.88 8.49 -4.99
C PHE A 227 -12.44 7.07 -4.77
N THR A 228 -13.70 6.88 -5.09
CA THR A 228 -14.35 5.56 -5.11
C THR A 228 -14.31 4.97 -6.52
N ILE A 229 -14.26 3.64 -6.60
CA ILE A 229 -14.37 2.91 -7.87
C ILE A 229 -15.81 2.40 -7.95
N GLU A 230 -16.64 3.11 -8.69
CA GLU A 230 -18.05 2.76 -8.88
C GLU A 230 -18.19 1.46 -9.68
N LYS A 231 -19.31 0.74 -9.50
CA LYS A 231 -19.56 -0.56 -10.16
C LYS A 231 -19.29 -0.54 -11.66
N LYS A 232 -19.69 0.55 -12.35
CA LYS A 232 -19.46 0.73 -13.80
C LYS A 232 -17.99 0.92 -14.19
N GLN A 233 -17.11 1.27 -13.24
CA GLN A 233 -15.68 1.51 -13.46
C GLN A 233 -14.84 0.28 -13.14
N ILE A 234 -15.39 -0.71 -12.42
CA ILE A 234 -14.67 -1.93 -12.02
C ILE A 234 -14.06 -2.68 -13.22
N PRO A 235 -14.76 -2.88 -14.35
CA PRO A 235 -14.16 -3.53 -15.51
C PRO A 235 -12.93 -2.78 -16.05
N GLY A 236 -12.99 -1.45 -16.11
CA GLY A 236 -11.86 -0.61 -16.52
C GLY A 236 -10.68 -0.65 -15.54
N ALA A 237 -10.97 -0.65 -14.24
CA ALA A 237 -9.93 -0.78 -13.21
C ALA A 237 -9.27 -2.17 -13.25
N ARG A 238 -10.02 -3.25 -13.50
CA ARG A 238 -9.47 -4.61 -13.69
C ARG A 238 -8.59 -4.70 -14.94
N LEU A 239 -9.01 -4.07 -16.05
CA LEU A 239 -8.17 -3.97 -17.24
C LEU A 239 -6.88 -3.23 -16.96
N PHE A 240 -6.94 -2.10 -16.23
CA PHE A 240 -5.75 -1.36 -15.80
C PHE A 240 -4.79 -2.26 -15.01
N LEU A 241 -5.28 -3.05 -14.04
CA LEU A 241 -4.46 -3.99 -13.27
C LEU A 241 -3.80 -5.06 -14.16
N LYS A 242 -4.53 -5.59 -15.12
CA LYS A 242 -4.03 -6.58 -16.08
C LYS A 242 -2.90 -5.98 -16.94
N LEU A 243 -3.08 -4.76 -17.46
CA LEU A 243 -2.08 -4.05 -18.25
C LEU A 243 -0.84 -3.69 -17.42
N SER A 244 -1.02 -3.42 -16.14
CA SER A 244 0.06 -3.11 -15.18
C SER A 244 0.72 -4.38 -14.60
N ASN A 245 0.30 -5.58 -15.02
CA ASN A 245 0.75 -6.88 -14.48
C ASN A 245 0.63 -6.98 -12.96
N VAL A 246 -0.41 -6.36 -12.38
CA VAL A 246 -0.70 -6.45 -10.94
C VAL A 246 -1.66 -7.60 -10.70
N ASN A 247 -1.19 -8.63 -10.01
CA ASN A 247 -1.92 -9.86 -9.71
C ASN A 247 -1.50 -10.41 -8.33
N ALA A 248 -2.12 -11.49 -7.88
CA ALA A 248 -1.84 -12.05 -6.56
C ALA A 248 -0.37 -12.42 -6.36
N TYR A 249 0.29 -12.98 -7.38
CA TYR A 249 1.69 -13.39 -7.28
C TYR A 249 2.66 -12.20 -7.30
N THR A 250 2.39 -11.17 -8.12
CA THR A 250 3.28 -9.99 -8.16
C THR A 250 3.23 -9.18 -6.86
N ILE A 251 2.12 -9.22 -6.13
CA ILE A 251 1.95 -8.53 -4.85
C ILE A 251 2.41 -9.38 -3.67
N TYR A 252 2.10 -10.68 -3.70
CA TYR A 252 2.49 -11.66 -2.70
C TYR A 252 3.39 -12.72 -3.35
N PRO A 253 4.72 -12.49 -3.42
CA PRO A 253 5.67 -13.40 -4.07
C PRO A 253 5.98 -14.60 -3.18
N ASP A 254 4.94 -15.30 -2.75
CA ASP A 254 4.96 -16.49 -1.94
C ASP A 254 4.03 -17.57 -2.53
N PHE A 255 3.99 -18.77 -1.94
CA PHE A 255 3.12 -19.85 -2.42
C PHE A 255 1.63 -19.50 -2.32
N GLY A 256 1.21 -18.65 -1.39
CA GLY A 256 -0.17 -18.19 -1.27
C GLY A 256 -0.57 -17.31 -2.46
N GLY A 257 0.27 -16.33 -2.80
CA GLY A 257 0.08 -15.47 -3.97
C GLY A 257 0.14 -16.24 -5.29
N LEU A 258 1.09 -17.18 -5.43
CA LEU A 258 1.19 -18.05 -6.61
C LEU A 258 -0.07 -18.90 -6.77
N ALA A 259 -0.54 -19.53 -5.72
CA ALA A 259 -1.76 -20.32 -5.75
C ALA A 259 -2.99 -19.46 -6.08
N GLY A 260 -3.05 -18.23 -5.57
CA GLY A 260 -4.10 -17.26 -5.90
C GLY A 260 -4.09 -16.89 -7.39
N TYR A 261 -2.92 -16.63 -7.94
CA TYR A 261 -2.73 -16.34 -9.36
C TYR A 261 -3.18 -17.49 -10.25
N ILE A 262 -2.74 -18.73 -9.95
CA ILE A 262 -3.10 -19.94 -10.71
C ILE A 262 -4.62 -20.19 -10.65
N ARG A 263 -5.25 -20.06 -9.48
CA ARG A 263 -6.71 -20.20 -9.37
C ARG A 263 -7.45 -19.20 -10.24
N ALA A 264 -7.01 -17.93 -10.26
CA ALA A 264 -7.61 -16.91 -11.10
C ALA A 264 -7.45 -17.22 -12.61
N MET A 265 -6.28 -17.75 -13.01
CA MET A 265 -6.02 -18.17 -14.37
C MET A 265 -7.01 -19.27 -14.80
N LEU A 266 -7.16 -20.34 -14.02
CA LEU A 266 -8.06 -21.45 -14.30
C LEU A 266 -9.55 -21.04 -14.34
N THR A 267 -9.95 -20.08 -13.53
CA THR A 267 -11.34 -19.56 -13.54
C THR A 267 -11.65 -18.78 -14.81
N ASN A 268 -10.65 -18.10 -15.40
CA ASN A 268 -10.82 -17.34 -16.63
C ASN A 268 -10.79 -18.20 -17.89
N GLU A 269 -10.23 -19.43 -17.85
CA GLU A 269 -10.25 -20.39 -18.96
C GLU A 269 -11.59 -21.12 -19.08
N SER A 270 -12.42 -21.07 -18.03
CA SER A 270 -13.71 -21.78 -17.97
C SER A 270 -14.89 -20.94 -18.44
N LYS A 271 -14.66 -19.75 -19.00
CA LYS A 271 -15.66 -18.84 -19.58
C LYS A 271 -15.33 -18.55 -21.02
#